data_65989c1af2b81dd08ad808c5b2ff97f6
#
_entry.id   65989c1af2b81dd08ad808c5b2ff97f6
#
_cell.length_a   1.000
_cell.length_b   1.000
_cell.length_c   1.000
_cell.angle_alpha   90.00
_cell.angle_beta   90.00
_cell.angle_gamma   90.00
#
_symmetry.space_group_name_H-M   'P 1'
#
loop_
_entity.id
_entity.type
_entity.pdbx_description
1 polymer ?
#
loop_
_entity_poly.entity_id
_entity_poly.type
_entity_poly.pdbx_seq_one_letter_code
_entity_poly.pdbx_strand_id
1 'polypeptide(L)'
;MKIGDKILTELDKQGKSKKGLAEYIGVKPASISDWNDSDNLRFWNVVKASEFLNVSLNYLAYGKEPSIPREYQKLISTYKSLSPDNQKMALGLLETMYDIQCRNNIECITIKHSIYKVSAGKGYSLDGEDWEEINVVRTSESEQADFAVTVDGDSMLPDYKDGDIVLVKQQDTIELGQIGIFTMNNNQGFIKESGVNCLISHNPDYDDIIPTENDIIECNGLVLGKAVLI
;
A
#
# COMPACT_ATOMS: atom_id res chain seq x y z
N MET A 1 37.01 13.25 17.43
CA MET A 1 36.49 14.57 17.08
C MET A 1 34.99 14.51 17.16
N LYS A 2 34.39 15.36 17.95
CA LYS A 2 32.94 15.39 18.18
C LYS A 2 32.19 15.90 16.96
N ILE A 3 30.88 15.68 16.92
CA ILE A 3 30.07 16.01 15.71
C ILE A 3 30.05 17.51 15.43
N GLY A 4 30.01 18.33 16.49
CA GLY A 4 30.07 19.78 16.35
C GLY A 4 31.36 20.28 15.76
N ASP A 5 32.51 19.70 16.20
CA ASP A 5 33.82 20.05 15.66
C ASP A 5 33.95 19.70 14.16
N LYS A 6 33.33 18.55 13.75
CA LYS A 6 33.35 18.15 12.34
C LYS A 6 32.56 19.11 11.48
N ILE A 7 31.39 19.56 11.95
CA ILE A 7 30.57 20.56 11.24
C ILE A 7 31.34 21.86 11.08
N LEU A 8 32.00 22.36 12.14
CA LEU A 8 32.76 23.60 12.11
C LEU A 8 34.01 23.48 11.20
N THR A 9 34.71 22.35 11.28
CA THR A 9 35.85 22.07 10.41
C THR A 9 35.45 22.03 8.93
N GLU A 10 34.27 21.44 8.62
CA GLU A 10 33.80 21.34 7.26
C GLU A 10 33.30 22.69 6.73
N LEU A 11 32.73 23.55 7.59
CA LEU A 11 32.43 24.94 7.27
C LEU A 11 33.68 25.70 6.81
N ASP A 12 34.74 25.57 7.61
CA ASP A 12 36.01 26.27 7.33
C ASP A 12 36.64 25.75 6.01
N LYS A 13 36.62 24.44 5.78
CA LYS A 13 37.13 23.84 4.53
C LYS A 13 36.39 24.33 3.28
N GLN A 14 35.06 24.50 3.41
CA GLN A 14 34.23 24.96 2.29
C GLN A 14 34.15 26.48 2.18
N GLY A 15 34.84 27.24 3.04
CA GLY A 15 34.79 28.70 3.08
C GLY A 15 33.41 29.28 3.41
N LYS A 16 32.55 28.48 4.05
CA LYS A 16 31.20 28.90 4.44
C LYS A 16 31.19 29.53 5.83
N SER A 17 30.28 30.48 6.07
CA SER A 17 30.25 31.22 7.32
C SER A 17 29.34 30.58 8.36
N LYS A 18 29.72 30.66 9.65
CA LYS A 18 28.87 30.29 10.79
C LYS A 18 27.53 31.02 10.79
N LYS A 19 27.53 32.28 10.33
CA LYS A 19 26.32 33.10 10.20
C LYS A 19 25.37 32.52 9.17
N GLY A 20 25.87 32.11 8.00
CA GLY A 20 25.07 31.49 6.95
C GLY A 20 24.45 30.15 7.40
N LEU A 21 25.24 29.33 8.13
CA LEU A 21 24.69 28.10 8.72
C LEU A 21 23.60 28.40 9.75
N ALA A 22 23.79 29.40 10.64
CA ALA A 22 22.82 29.79 11.64
C ALA A 22 21.50 30.26 11.01
N GLU A 23 21.55 31.05 9.96
CA GLU A 23 20.40 31.52 9.18
C GLU A 23 19.66 30.35 8.53
N TYR A 24 20.39 29.40 7.92
CA TYR A 24 19.81 28.21 7.28
C TYR A 24 19.08 27.31 8.29
N ILE A 25 19.68 27.10 9.47
CA ILE A 25 19.09 26.24 10.52
C ILE A 25 17.95 26.98 11.26
N GLY A 26 17.99 28.29 11.33
CA GLY A 26 17.03 29.11 12.10
C GLY A 26 17.44 29.27 13.56
N VAL A 27 18.76 29.37 13.86
CA VAL A 27 19.30 29.57 15.21
C VAL A 27 20.13 30.86 15.30
N LYS A 28 20.46 31.30 16.51
CA LYS A 28 21.35 32.45 16.70
C LYS A 28 22.78 32.10 16.30
N PRO A 29 23.54 32.99 15.63
CA PRO A 29 24.94 32.75 15.25
C PRO A 29 25.84 32.33 16.43
N ALA A 30 25.62 32.89 17.62
CA ALA A 30 26.35 32.51 18.83
C ALA A 30 26.19 30.99 19.15
N SER A 31 24.99 30.44 18.94
CA SER A 31 24.74 29.02 19.19
C SER A 31 25.56 28.09 18.32
N ILE A 32 25.95 28.51 17.10
CA ILE A 32 26.83 27.70 16.22
C ILE A 32 28.25 27.66 16.77
N SER A 33 28.72 28.78 17.39
CA SER A 33 30.04 28.82 18.01
C SER A 33 30.17 27.90 19.22
N ASP A 34 29.06 27.68 19.96
CA ASP A 34 28.98 26.79 21.11
C ASP A 34 28.97 25.29 20.72
N TRP A 35 28.92 24.97 19.43
CA TRP A 35 28.99 23.59 18.94
C TRP A 35 30.40 23.00 19.04
N ASN A 36 31.40 23.86 19.26
CA ASN A 36 32.75 23.37 19.49
C ASN A 36 32.79 22.42 20.69
N ASP A 37 33.48 21.30 20.50
CA ASP A 37 33.57 20.24 21.54
C ASP A 37 32.22 19.66 22.01
N SER A 38 31.17 19.71 21.18
CA SER A 38 29.84 19.21 21.51
C SER A 38 29.44 17.96 20.69
N ASP A 39 28.98 16.94 21.42
CA ASP A 39 28.29 15.76 20.85
C ASP A 39 26.77 15.83 21.09
N ASN A 40 26.30 16.79 21.88
CA ASN A 40 24.89 16.89 22.29
C ASN A 40 24.13 17.94 21.47
N LEU A 41 24.23 17.82 20.15
CA LEU A 41 23.47 18.67 19.23
C LEU A 41 22.07 18.09 18.99
N ARG A 42 21.08 18.99 18.84
CA ARG A 42 19.75 18.54 18.43
C ARG A 42 19.84 17.87 17.05
N PHE A 43 19.26 16.69 16.93
CA PHE A 43 19.30 15.89 15.70
C PHE A 43 18.97 16.70 14.44
N TRP A 44 17.89 17.48 14.46
CA TRP A 44 17.50 18.32 13.31
C TRP A 44 18.55 19.41 12.94
N ASN A 45 19.31 19.91 13.90
CA ASN A 45 20.39 20.84 13.59
C ASN A 45 21.53 20.15 12.84
N VAL A 46 21.82 18.89 13.19
CA VAL A 46 22.83 18.09 12.48
C VAL A 46 22.35 17.75 11.07
N VAL A 47 21.07 17.39 10.88
CA VAL A 47 20.48 17.14 9.56
C VAL A 47 20.59 18.38 8.68
N LYS A 48 20.12 19.54 9.15
CA LYS A 48 20.21 20.80 8.41
C LYS A 48 21.65 21.24 8.12
N ALA A 49 22.57 20.98 9.05
CA ALA A 49 23.99 21.24 8.82
C ALA A 49 24.56 20.34 7.72
N SER A 50 24.18 19.05 7.68
CA SER A 50 24.59 18.14 6.61
C SER A 50 24.10 18.59 5.24
N GLU A 51 22.84 19.05 5.15
CA GLU A 51 22.24 19.61 3.94
C GLU A 51 22.97 20.89 3.48
N PHE A 52 23.18 21.83 4.40
CA PHE A 52 23.86 23.08 4.11
C PHE A 52 25.30 22.85 3.61
N LEU A 53 26.00 21.89 4.21
CA LEU A 53 27.39 21.54 3.84
C LEU A 53 27.44 20.57 2.64
N ASN A 54 26.30 20.01 2.23
CA ASN A 54 26.22 18.98 1.20
C ASN A 54 27.14 17.77 1.50
N VAL A 55 27.10 17.30 2.75
CA VAL A 55 27.82 16.11 3.22
C VAL A 55 26.84 15.13 3.87
N SER A 56 27.17 13.83 3.87
CA SER A 56 26.30 12.85 4.48
C SER A 56 26.32 12.93 6.02
N LEU A 57 25.21 12.50 6.66
CA LEU A 57 25.18 12.32 8.12
C LEU A 57 26.24 11.32 8.58
N ASN A 58 26.55 10.30 7.79
CA ASN A 58 27.62 9.34 8.07
C ASN A 58 28.98 10.00 8.11
N TYR A 59 29.24 10.94 7.17
CA TYR A 59 30.49 11.71 7.19
C TYR A 59 30.59 12.53 8.47
N LEU A 60 29.53 13.23 8.87
CA LEU A 60 29.52 13.99 10.11
C LEU A 60 29.64 13.09 11.35
N ALA A 61 29.00 11.92 11.37
CA ALA A 61 29.07 11.00 12.51
C ALA A 61 30.43 10.30 12.60
N TYR A 62 30.92 9.71 11.52
CA TYR A 62 32.07 8.80 11.52
C TYR A 62 33.31 9.35 10.83
N GLY A 63 33.25 10.50 10.15
CA GLY A 63 34.35 11.09 9.38
C GLY A 63 34.64 10.36 8.06
N LYS A 64 33.73 9.50 7.62
CA LYS A 64 33.86 8.71 6.40
C LYS A 64 32.54 8.73 5.64
N GLU A 65 32.60 8.92 4.33
CA GLU A 65 31.46 8.58 3.48
C GLU A 65 31.26 7.05 3.48
N PRO A 66 30.02 6.56 3.37
CA PRO A 66 29.79 5.14 3.18
C PRO A 66 30.57 4.67 1.94
N SER A 67 31.42 3.67 2.13
CA SER A 67 32.10 3.08 0.98
C SER A 67 31.08 2.37 0.11
N ILE A 68 30.88 2.86 -1.11
CA ILE A 68 30.08 2.15 -2.11
C ILE A 68 30.79 0.84 -2.43
N PRO A 69 30.13 -0.33 -2.30
CA PRO A 69 30.73 -1.59 -2.67
C PRO A 69 31.29 -1.55 -4.08
N ARG A 70 32.39 -2.25 -4.29
CA ARG A 70 33.17 -2.18 -5.54
C ARG A 70 32.36 -2.56 -6.78
N GLU A 71 31.39 -3.44 -6.60
CA GLU A 71 30.43 -3.89 -7.62
C GLU A 71 29.54 -2.76 -8.16
N TYR A 72 29.16 -1.80 -7.30
CA TYR A 72 28.34 -0.65 -7.71
C TYR A 72 29.16 0.53 -8.24
N GLN A 73 30.46 0.59 -7.95
CA GLN A 73 31.31 1.70 -8.41
C GLN A 73 31.34 1.77 -9.94
N LYS A 74 31.44 0.63 -10.62
CA LYS A 74 31.43 0.55 -12.08
C LYS A 74 30.08 1.00 -12.64
N LEU A 75 28.98 0.57 -12.06
CA LEU A 75 27.62 0.98 -12.48
C LEU A 75 27.47 2.51 -12.38
N ILE A 76 27.85 3.08 -11.23
CA ILE A 76 27.74 4.52 -10.97
C ILE A 76 28.63 5.32 -11.93
N SER A 77 29.86 4.87 -12.16
CA SER A 77 30.78 5.54 -13.08
C SER A 77 30.27 5.50 -14.52
N THR A 78 29.76 4.37 -14.97
CA THR A 78 29.15 4.21 -16.30
C THR A 78 27.92 5.11 -16.44
N TYR A 79 27.01 5.09 -15.47
CA TYR A 79 25.83 5.95 -15.47
C TYR A 79 26.21 7.44 -15.56
N LYS A 80 27.16 7.89 -14.75
CA LYS A 80 27.65 9.30 -14.76
C LYS A 80 28.29 9.71 -16.08
N SER A 81 28.83 8.77 -16.87
CA SER A 81 29.44 9.06 -18.18
C SER A 81 28.42 9.15 -19.33
N LEU A 82 27.15 8.76 -19.09
CA LEU A 82 26.10 8.88 -20.08
C LEU A 82 25.64 10.34 -20.27
N SER A 83 25.13 10.63 -21.46
CA SER A 83 24.41 11.90 -21.69
C SER A 83 23.15 11.99 -20.85
N PRO A 84 22.62 13.20 -20.56
CA PRO A 84 21.38 13.35 -19.76
C PRO A 84 20.21 12.53 -20.29
N ASP A 85 20.02 12.44 -21.61
CA ASP A 85 18.95 11.66 -22.23
C ASP A 85 19.15 10.15 -22.02
N ASN A 86 20.39 9.68 -22.16
CA ASN A 86 20.72 8.28 -21.92
C ASN A 86 20.65 7.90 -20.43
N GLN A 87 20.95 8.84 -19.52
CA GLN A 87 20.72 8.64 -18.07
C GLN A 87 19.24 8.43 -17.76
N LYS A 88 18.36 9.26 -18.35
CA LYS A 88 16.91 9.12 -18.20
C LYS A 88 16.40 7.78 -18.74
N MET A 89 16.91 7.39 -19.92
CA MET A 89 16.57 6.10 -20.53
C MET A 89 17.03 4.92 -19.67
N ALA A 90 18.25 4.96 -19.13
CA ALA A 90 18.80 3.93 -18.27
C ALA A 90 17.99 3.76 -16.97
N LEU A 91 17.55 4.87 -16.35
CA LEU A 91 16.66 4.82 -15.18
C LEU A 91 15.30 4.19 -15.51
N GLY A 92 14.66 4.59 -16.61
CA GLY A 92 13.39 4.01 -17.04
C GLY A 92 13.48 2.51 -17.32
N LEU A 93 14.60 2.04 -17.89
CA LEU A 93 14.85 0.61 -18.08
C LEU A 93 14.99 -0.12 -16.73
N LEU A 94 15.73 0.43 -15.79
CA LEU A 94 15.90 -0.17 -14.45
C LEU A 94 14.58 -0.22 -13.70
N GLU A 95 13.77 0.83 -13.74
CA GLU A 95 12.42 0.87 -13.15
C GLU A 95 11.53 -0.22 -13.77
N THR A 96 11.51 -0.32 -15.11
CA THR A 96 10.74 -1.36 -15.80
C THR A 96 11.19 -2.77 -15.42
N MET A 97 12.51 -3.02 -15.33
CA MET A 97 13.05 -4.32 -14.92
C MET A 97 12.69 -4.64 -13.47
N TYR A 98 12.73 -3.66 -12.59
CA TYR A 98 12.32 -3.81 -11.18
C TYR A 98 10.84 -4.15 -11.07
N ASP A 99 9.97 -3.45 -11.81
CA ASP A 99 8.52 -3.72 -11.84
C ASP A 99 8.22 -5.13 -12.36
N ILE A 100 8.90 -5.57 -13.42
CA ILE A 100 8.76 -6.94 -13.94
C ILE A 100 9.21 -7.96 -12.87
N GLN A 101 10.32 -7.70 -12.19
CA GLN A 101 10.81 -8.58 -11.14
C GLN A 101 9.84 -8.65 -9.95
N CYS A 102 9.27 -7.50 -9.56
CA CYS A 102 8.26 -7.46 -8.50
C CYS A 102 7.01 -8.26 -8.89
N ARG A 103 6.52 -8.10 -10.11
CA ARG A 103 5.38 -8.89 -10.61
C ARG A 103 5.66 -10.39 -10.64
N ASN A 104 6.84 -10.80 -11.08
CA ASN A 104 7.25 -12.21 -11.11
C ASN A 104 7.44 -12.84 -9.71
N ASN A 105 7.59 -12.01 -8.67
CA ASN A 105 7.70 -12.46 -7.28
C ASN A 105 6.34 -12.43 -6.54
N ILE A 106 5.24 -12.00 -7.19
CA ILE A 106 3.92 -12.07 -6.62
C ILE A 106 3.48 -13.54 -6.66
N GLU A 107 3.37 -14.14 -5.48
CA GLU A 107 2.74 -15.45 -5.37
C GLU A 107 1.25 -15.31 -5.66
N CYS A 108 0.75 -16.18 -6.51
CA CYS A 108 -0.67 -16.24 -6.87
C CYS A 108 -1.26 -17.60 -6.51
N ILE A 109 -2.56 -17.60 -6.32
CA ILE A 109 -3.38 -18.81 -6.17
C ILE A 109 -4.54 -18.76 -7.14
N THR A 110 -5.02 -19.93 -7.53
CA THR A 110 -6.20 -20.08 -8.38
C THR A 110 -7.42 -20.27 -7.49
N ILE A 111 -8.47 -19.49 -7.72
CA ILE A 111 -9.74 -19.54 -6.98
C ILE A 111 -10.87 -19.70 -7.99
N LYS A 112 -11.90 -20.46 -7.62
CA LYS A 112 -13.15 -20.56 -8.38
C LYS A 112 -13.90 -19.23 -8.30
N HIS A 113 -14.28 -18.69 -9.43
CA HIS A 113 -15.04 -17.46 -9.56
C HIS A 113 -16.40 -17.74 -10.20
N SER A 114 -17.47 -17.29 -9.58
CA SER A 114 -18.80 -17.39 -10.17
C SER A 114 -18.94 -16.40 -11.32
N ILE A 115 -19.29 -16.90 -12.51
CA ILE A 115 -19.55 -16.05 -13.69
C ILE A 115 -20.76 -15.15 -13.46
N TYR A 116 -21.65 -15.53 -12.56
CA TYR A 116 -22.81 -14.72 -12.22
C TYR A 116 -22.46 -13.65 -11.22
N LYS A 117 -22.88 -12.44 -11.54
CA LYS A 117 -22.77 -11.29 -10.64
C LYS A 117 -23.81 -11.40 -9.53
N VAL A 118 -23.43 -11.12 -8.32
CA VAL A 118 -24.34 -11.04 -7.18
C VAL A 118 -24.98 -9.64 -7.16
N SER A 119 -26.24 -9.54 -7.58
CA SER A 119 -26.93 -8.28 -7.78
C SER A 119 -28.30 -8.22 -7.08
N ALA A 120 -28.71 -7.01 -6.81
CA ALA A 120 -30.05 -6.70 -6.35
C ALA A 120 -31.06 -6.81 -7.53
N GLY A 121 -31.57 -7.99 -7.88
CA GLY A 121 -32.76 -8.02 -8.71
C GLY A 121 -32.93 -9.07 -9.80
N LYS A 122 -31.97 -9.92 -10.09
CA LYS A 122 -32.15 -11.08 -10.97
C LYS A 122 -31.46 -12.29 -10.37
N GLY A 123 -32.27 -13.23 -9.90
CA GLY A 123 -31.78 -14.38 -9.19
C GLY A 123 -30.88 -15.30 -10.00
N TYR A 124 -29.87 -15.80 -9.33
CA TYR A 124 -29.03 -16.90 -9.82
C TYR A 124 -28.71 -17.81 -8.65
N SER A 125 -28.89 -19.10 -8.85
CA SER A 125 -28.48 -20.15 -7.93
C SER A 125 -26.98 -20.34 -8.01
N LEU A 126 -26.28 -20.40 -6.89
CA LEU A 126 -24.86 -20.78 -6.82
C LEU A 126 -24.63 -22.27 -7.17
N ASP A 127 -25.69 -23.03 -7.42
CA ASP A 127 -25.66 -24.45 -7.77
C ASP A 127 -25.42 -24.73 -9.26
N GLY A 128 -25.16 -23.70 -10.09
CA GLY A 128 -24.94 -23.84 -11.53
C GLY A 128 -23.51 -24.25 -11.89
N GLU A 129 -23.34 -24.87 -13.08
CA GLU A 129 -22.06 -25.32 -13.66
C GLU A 129 -21.15 -24.16 -14.13
N ASP A 130 -21.49 -22.90 -13.84
CA ASP A 130 -20.86 -21.72 -14.45
C ASP A 130 -19.83 -21.09 -13.51
N TRP A 131 -18.76 -21.84 -13.27
CA TRP A 131 -17.57 -21.39 -12.56
C TRP A 131 -16.40 -21.30 -13.52
N GLU A 132 -15.60 -20.25 -13.39
CA GLU A 132 -14.30 -20.12 -14.05
C GLU A 132 -13.19 -20.08 -12.99
N GLU A 133 -11.96 -20.32 -13.41
CA GLU A 133 -10.80 -20.18 -12.54
C GLU A 133 -10.14 -18.83 -12.80
N ILE A 134 -9.89 -18.07 -11.73
CA ILE A 134 -9.15 -16.82 -11.78
C ILE A 134 -7.89 -16.89 -10.94
N ASN A 135 -6.85 -16.19 -11.38
CA ASN A 135 -5.61 -16.05 -10.62
C ASN A 135 -5.64 -14.76 -9.79
N VAL A 136 -5.45 -14.89 -8.51
CA VAL A 136 -5.43 -13.78 -7.56
C VAL A 136 -4.12 -13.78 -6.78
N VAL A 137 -3.71 -12.61 -6.32
CA VAL A 137 -2.55 -12.46 -5.43
C VAL A 137 -2.79 -13.28 -4.16
N ARG A 138 -1.76 -14.04 -3.74
CA ARG A 138 -1.79 -14.79 -2.49
C ARG A 138 -1.76 -13.83 -1.30
N THR A 139 -2.82 -13.81 -0.52
CA THR A 139 -2.96 -13.07 0.73
C THR A 139 -3.57 -13.98 1.80
N SER A 140 -3.62 -13.54 3.05
CA SER A 140 -4.30 -14.28 4.12
C SER A 140 -5.79 -14.52 3.81
N GLU A 141 -6.43 -13.56 3.14
CA GLU A 141 -7.83 -13.63 2.74
C GLU A 141 -8.02 -14.60 1.57
N SER A 142 -7.16 -14.51 0.54
CA SER A 142 -7.27 -15.40 -0.62
C SER A 142 -6.96 -16.86 -0.29
N GLU A 143 -6.09 -17.14 0.69
CA GLU A 143 -5.82 -18.50 1.17
C GLU A 143 -6.98 -19.10 1.97
N GLN A 144 -7.85 -18.27 2.56
CA GLN A 144 -9.00 -18.71 3.33
C GLN A 144 -10.29 -18.74 2.51
N ALA A 145 -10.29 -18.18 1.31
CA ALA A 145 -11.45 -18.11 0.45
C ALA A 145 -11.71 -19.45 -0.24
N ASP A 146 -12.95 -19.86 -0.28
CA ASP A 146 -13.41 -21.05 -1.00
C ASP A 146 -13.81 -20.71 -2.44
N PHE A 147 -14.30 -19.48 -2.66
CA PHE A 147 -14.68 -18.97 -3.98
C PHE A 147 -14.64 -17.44 -4.03
N ALA A 148 -14.86 -16.90 -5.23
CA ALA A 148 -14.99 -15.46 -5.48
C ALA A 148 -16.28 -15.17 -6.25
N VAL A 149 -16.82 -13.96 -6.06
CA VAL A 149 -17.99 -13.46 -6.82
C VAL A 149 -17.75 -12.02 -7.26
N THR A 150 -18.35 -11.63 -8.38
CA THR A 150 -18.35 -10.24 -8.84
C THR A 150 -19.52 -9.47 -8.22
N VAL A 151 -19.25 -8.30 -7.68
CA VAL A 151 -20.26 -7.37 -7.17
C VAL A 151 -20.97 -6.75 -8.36
N ASP A 152 -22.32 -6.68 -8.29
CA ASP A 152 -23.16 -6.00 -9.28
C ASP A 152 -23.97 -4.90 -8.58
N GLY A 153 -23.72 -3.65 -8.95
CA GLY A 153 -24.35 -2.46 -8.40
C GLY A 153 -23.61 -1.84 -7.22
N ASP A 154 -24.19 -0.76 -6.72
CA ASP A 154 -23.53 0.20 -5.84
C ASP A 154 -24.08 0.23 -4.40
N SER A 155 -24.90 -0.75 -4.00
CA SER A 155 -25.54 -0.76 -2.69
C SER A 155 -24.59 -0.89 -1.50
N MET A 156 -23.34 -1.31 -1.76
CA MET A 156 -22.29 -1.47 -0.74
C MET A 156 -21.19 -0.43 -0.84
N LEU A 157 -21.43 0.69 -1.56
CA LEU A 157 -20.52 1.84 -1.54
C LEU A 157 -20.46 2.47 -0.12
N PRO A 158 -19.28 2.95 0.31
CA PRO A 158 -18.03 3.07 -0.43
C PRO A 158 -17.15 1.82 -0.42
N ASP A 159 -17.52 0.77 0.33
CA ASP A 159 -16.65 -0.37 0.59
C ASP A 159 -16.50 -1.28 -0.64
N TYR A 160 -17.59 -1.56 -1.34
CA TYR A 160 -17.59 -2.38 -2.56
C TYR A 160 -18.37 -1.68 -3.67
N LYS A 161 -17.77 -1.61 -4.85
CA LYS A 161 -18.35 -1.00 -6.06
C LYS A 161 -18.69 -2.06 -7.10
N ASP A 162 -19.50 -1.67 -8.06
CA ASP A 162 -19.80 -2.48 -9.25
C ASP A 162 -18.50 -2.97 -9.93
N GLY A 163 -18.46 -4.27 -10.22
CA GLY A 163 -17.32 -4.92 -10.85
C GLY A 163 -16.19 -5.34 -9.91
N ASP A 164 -16.22 -4.99 -8.62
CA ASP A 164 -15.25 -5.54 -7.67
C ASP A 164 -15.45 -7.06 -7.56
N ILE A 165 -14.35 -7.80 -7.48
CA ILE A 165 -14.38 -9.23 -7.18
C ILE A 165 -14.08 -9.40 -5.71
N VAL A 166 -14.96 -10.10 -4.99
CA VAL A 166 -14.82 -10.36 -3.55
C VAL A 166 -14.52 -11.82 -3.27
N LEU A 167 -13.65 -12.03 -2.30
CA LEU A 167 -13.22 -13.33 -1.79
C LEU A 167 -14.21 -13.80 -0.71
N VAL A 168 -14.71 -15.00 -0.83
CA VAL A 168 -15.77 -15.52 0.05
C VAL A 168 -15.33 -16.83 0.69
N LYS A 169 -15.49 -16.91 2.01
CA LYS A 169 -15.39 -18.15 2.76
C LYS A 169 -16.78 -18.74 2.93
N GLN A 170 -16.99 -19.94 2.41
CA GLN A 170 -18.29 -20.62 2.47
C GLN A 170 -18.66 -20.94 3.93
N GLN A 171 -19.81 -20.46 4.36
CA GLN A 171 -20.40 -20.78 5.67
C GLN A 171 -21.88 -20.40 5.71
N ASP A 172 -22.65 -21.13 6.47
CA ASP A 172 -24.11 -21.00 6.51
C ASP A 172 -24.59 -19.86 7.41
N THR A 173 -23.68 -19.27 8.19
CA THR A 173 -24.00 -18.16 9.12
C THR A 173 -22.80 -17.22 9.26
N ILE A 174 -23.08 -15.94 9.47
CA ILE A 174 -22.08 -14.92 9.81
C ILE A 174 -22.56 -14.12 11.02
N GLU A 175 -21.63 -13.43 11.69
CA GLU A 175 -21.96 -12.59 12.84
C GLU A 175 -22.60 -11.26 12.41
N LEU A 176 -23.31 -10.62 13.34
CA LEU A 176 -23.83 -9.26 13.11
C LEU A 176 -22.70 -8.27 12.83
N GLY A 177 -22.90 -7.42 11.84
CA GLY A 177 -21.88 -6.45 11.40
C GLY A 177 -20.87 -7.03 10.40
N GLN A 178 -20.91 -8.33 10.10
CA GLN A 178 -20.08 -8.91 9.05
C GLN A 178 -20.79 -8.81 7.69
N ILE A 179 -19.96 -8.68 6.63
CA ILE A 179 -20.47 -8.63 5.26
C ILE A 179 -20.45 -10.05 4.68
N GLY A 180 -21.56 -10.43 4.09
CA GLY A 180 -21.75 -11.76 3.52
C GLY A 180 -22.41 -11.74 2.16
N ILE A 181 -22.39 -12.93 1.55
CA ILE A 181 -23.18 -13.23 0.36
C ILE A 181 -24.42 -13.95 0.83
N PHE A 182 -25.59 -13.43 0.45
CA PHE A 182 -26.90 -13.96 0.81
C PHE A 182 -27.69 -14.27 -0.44
N THR A 183 -28.54 -15.28 -0.35
CA THR A 183 -29.54 -15.60 -1.37
C THR A 183 -30.93 -15.46 -0.74
N MET A 184 -31.86 -14.81 -1.43
CA MET A 184 -33.24 -14.70 -1.00
C MET A 184 -34.15 -15.40 -1.99
N ASN A 185 -35.04 -16.27 -1.43
CA ASN A 185 -36.02 -17.02 -2.21
C ASN A 185 -35.42 -17.87 -3.34
N ASN A 186 -34.21 -18.39 -3.14
CA ASN A 186 -33.41 -19.20 -4.08
C ASN A 186 -33.09 -18.52 -5.43
N ASN A 187 -33.36 -17.22 -5.58
CA ASN A 187 -33.30 -16.55 -6.87
C ASN A 187 -32.58 -15.20 -6.89
N GLN A 188 -32.25 -14.63 -5.74
CA GLN A 188 -31.62 -13.31 -5.68
C GLN A 188 -30.41 -13.33 -4.77
N GLY A 189 -29.23 -13.14 -5.36
CA GLY A 189 -27.98 -13.03 -4.62
C GLY A 189 -27.69 -11.58 -4.23
N PHE A 190 -27.25 -11.36 -2.99
CA PHE A 190 -26.92 -10.05 -2.45
C PHE A 190 -25.57 -10.08 -1.74
N ILE A 191 -24.82 -8.99 -1.87
CA ILE A 191 -23.75 -8.66 -0.92
C ILE A 191 -24.29 -7.62 0.05
N LYS A 192 -24.33 -7.92 1.34
CA LYS A 192 -24.88 -7.06 2.39
C LYS A 192 -24.16 -7.28 3.71
N GLU A 193 -24.27 -6.30 4.62
CA GLU A 193 -23.90 -6.49 6.02
C GLU A 193 -25.06 -7.18 6.77
N SER A 194 -24.70 -8.12 7.64
CA SER A 194 -25.67 -8.81 8.51
C SER A 194 -26.15 -7.89 9.63
N GLY A 195 -27.41 -7.50 9.60
CA GLY A 195 -28.08 -6.69 10.63
C GLY A 195 -29.05 -7.52 11.50
N VAL A 196 -29.64 -6.86 12.50
CA VAL A 196 -30.67 -7.48 13.35
C VAL A 196 -31.98 -7.56 12.55
N ASN A 197 -32.31 -8.75 12.08
CA ASN A 197 -33.49 -9.03 11.24
C ASN A 197 -33.53 -8.24 9.92
N CYS A 198 -32.38 -7.82 9.41
CA CYS A 198 -32.27 -7.14 8.13
C CYS A 198 -30.91 -7.39 7.49
N LEU A 199 -30.79 -7.11 6.19
CA LEU A 199 -29.55 -7.03 5.47
C LEU A 199 -29.29 -5.57 5.14
N ILE A 200 -28.18 -5.03 5.65
CA ILE A 200 -27.86 -3.59 5.63
C ILE A 200 -27.12 -3.23 4.34
N SER A 201 -27.55 -2.15 3.69
CA SER A 201 -26.84 -1.49 2.59
C SER A 201 -25.90 -0.45 3.14
N HIS A 202 -24.65 -0.36 2.65
CA HIS A 202 -23.71 0.67 3.08
C HIS A 202 -23.96 2.01 2.35
N ASN A 203 -24.49 1.94 1.14
CA ASN A 203 -24.85 3.13 0.38
C ASN A 203 -26.21 3.67 0.86
N PRO A 204 -26.27 4.90 1.40
CA PRO A 204 -27.51 5.49 1.92
C PRO A 204 -28.60 5.74 0.86
N ASP A 205 -28.27 5.64 -0.43
CA ASP A 205 -29.24 5.72 -1.53
C ASP A 205 -30.03 4.42 -1.74
N TYR A 206 -29.70 3.36 -0.97
CA TYR A 206 -30.32 2.05 -1.03
C TYR A 206 -30.91 1.68 0.32
N ASP A 207 -32.17 1.26 0.31
CA ASP A 207 -32.84 0.76 1.51
C ASP A 207 -32.25 -0.58 1.99
N ASP A 208 -32.30 -0.80 3.28
CA ASP A 208 -32.01 -2.10 3.87
C ASP A 208 -33.06 -3.14 3.46
N ILE A 209 -32.65 -4.39 3.31
CA ILE A 209 -33.59 -5.48 3.00
C ILE A 209 -34.12 -6.02 4.34
N ILE A 210 -35.42 -5.83 4.55
CA ILE A 210 -36.13 -6.36 5.72
C ILE A 210 -36.96 -7.57 5.26
N PRO A 211 -36.54 -8.82 5.59
CA PRO A 211 -37.27 -10.01 5.18
C PRO A 211 -38.63 -10.08 5.81
N THR A 212 -39.59 -10.58 5.07
CA THR A 212 -40.91 -10.90 5.57
C THR A 212 -40.96 -12.35 6.03
N GLU A 213 -42.06 -12.75 6.70
CA GLU A 213 -42.28 -14.15 7.16
C GLU A 213 -42.30 -15.20 6.03
N ASN A 214 -42.48 -14.75 4.78
CA ASN A 214 -42.52 -15.63 3.62
C ASN A 214 -41.17 -15.67 2.85
N ASP A 215 -40.19 -14.87 3.26
CA ASP A 215 -38.88 -14.83 2.61
C ASP A 215 -37.93 -15.83 3.24
N ILE A 216 -37.28 -16.61 2.41
CA ILE A 216 -36.21 -17.52 2.79
C ILE A 216 -34.90 -16.84 2.48
N ILE A 217 -34.11 -16.55 3.51
CA ILE A 217 -32.73 -16.02 3.34
C ILE A 217 -31.75 -17.12 3.72
N GLU A 218 -30.82 -17.35 2.83
CA GLU A 218 -29.68 -18.25 3.04
C GLU A 218 -28.38 -17.46 3.02
N CYS A 219 -27.49 -17.70 3.98
CA CYS A 219 -26.13 -17.19 3.94
C CYS A 219 -25.26 -18.17 3.14
N ASN A 220 -24.58 -17.68 2.12
CA ASN A 220 -23.71 -18.48 1.28
C ASN A 220 -22.23 -18.33 1.68
N GLY A 221 -21.90 -17.33 2.49
CA GLY A 221 -20.55 -17.17 3.00
C GLY A 221 -20.22 -15.77 3.49
N LEU A 222 -19.07 -15.71 4.18
CA LEU A 222 -18.46 -14.50 4.69
C LEU A 222 -17.56 -13.85 3.64
N VAL A 223 -17.74 -12.57 3.39
CA VAL A 223 -16.82 -11.80 2.55
C VAL A 223 -15.55 -11.49 3.34
N LEU A 224 -14.41 -11.95 2.84
CA LEU A 224 -13.10 -11.75 3.47
C LEU A 224 -12.41 -10.46 3.00
N GLY A 225 -12.72 -9.99 1.79
CA GLY A 225 -12.14 -8.81 1.18
C GLY A 225 -12.21 -8.82 -0.34
N LYS A 226 -11.51 -7.86 -0.97
CA LYS A 226 -11.42 -7.79 -2.43
C LYS A 226 -10.29 -8.65 -2.97
N ALA A 227 -10.55 -9.32 -4.09
CA ALA A 227 -9.50 -10.02 -4.84
C ALA A 227 -8.62 -9.01 -5.59
N VAL A 228 -7.32 -9.25 -5.60
CA VAL A 228 -6.38 -8.55 -6.46
C VAL A 228 -6.02 -9.49 -7.60
N LEU A 229 -6.51 -9.18 -8.81
CA LEU A 229 -6.24 -9.95 -10.02
C LEU A 229 -4.81 -9.73 -10.53
N ILE A 230 -4.27 -10.73 -11.21
CA ILE A 230 -2.95 -10.69 -11.86
C ILE A 230 -3.13 -10.67 -13.37
#